data_e20cb35eb1c4fa73c8a0577715223c38
#
_entry.id   e20cb35eb1c4fa73c8a0577715223c38
#
_cell.length_a   1.000
_cell.length_b   1.000
_cell.length_c   1.000
_cell.angle_alpha   90.00
_cell.angle_beta   90.00
_cell.angle_gamma   90.00
#
_symmetry.space_group_name_H-M   'P 1'
#
loop_
_entity.id
_entity.type
_entity.pdbx_description
1 polymer ?
#
loop_
_entity_poly.entity_id
_entity_poly.type
_entity_poly.pdbx_seq_one_letter_code
_entity_poly.pdbx_strand_id
1 'polypeptide(L)'
;MDDALAVFDGYDAAMDEPVMLMYEEIMAAFPEAKFLLTISDAESWLTNYVELAHLLEVGMNSSERNLFYSLPTNCNAMNSWGCNFAKTPSPKDKDTCLKNYDRHIQRVQEVIPPERLLVYNWSDGWSPLSHFLGSGIPEEQFPREDKAKLDSEMKVAAKLGISLG
;
A
#
# COMPACT_ATOMS: atom_id res chain seq x y z
N MET A 1 10.31 0.14 22.04
CA MET A 1 10.48 -0.01 20.58
C MET A 1 10.47 -1.49 20.21
N ASP A 2 11.03 -2.35 21.04
CA ASP A 2 11.11 -3.81 20.80
C ASP A 2 9.74 -4.49 20.69
N ASP A 3 8.74 -4.10 21.48
CA ASP A 3 7.41 -4.74 21.46
C ASP A 3 6.61 -4.49 20.17
N ALA A 4 6.79 -3.33 19.54
CA ALA A 4 6.04 -3.01 18.31
C ALA A 4 6.53 -3.80 17.10
N LEU A 5 7.80 -4.23 17.10
CA LEU A 5 8.41 -5.01 16.03
C LEU A 5 8.25 -6.52 16.24
N ALA A 6 7.93 -6.95 17.47
CA ALA A 6 7.66 -8.34 17.78
C ALA A 6 6.47 -8.93 16.99
N VAL A 7 5.58 -8.07 16.48
CA VAL A 7 4.46 -8.49 15.61
C VAL A 7 4.95 -9.10 14.29
N PHE A 8 6.18 -8.80 13.87
CA PHE A 8 6.77 -9.35 12.63
C PHE A 8 7.57 -10.63 12.85
N ASP A 9 7.76 -11.05 14.11
CA ASP A 9 8.52 -12.25 14.42
C ASP A 9 7.81 -13.50 13.90
N GLY A 10 8.57 -14.35 13.20
CA GLY A 10 8.05 -15.57 12.58
C GLY A 10 7.33 -15.39 11.24
N TYR A 11 7.31 -14.18 10.67
CA TYR A 11 6.80 -13.93 9.33
C TYR A 11 7.92 -13.76 8.33
N ASP A 12 7.75 -14.36 7.15
CA ASP A 12 8.71 -14.23 6.03
C ASP A 12 8.52 -12.95 5.23
N ALA A 13 7.34 -12.35 5.28
CA ALA A 13 7.00 -11.11 4.58
C ALA A 13 5.93 -10.33 5.33
N ALA A 14 5.96 -9.01 5.18
CA ALA A 14 4.94 -8.09 5.67
C ALA A 14 4.65 -7.02 4.61
N MET A 15 3.42 -6.56 4.53
CA MET A 15 2.99 -5.56 3.55
C MET A 15 1.91 -4.65 4.13
N ASP A 16 1.63 -3.57 3.39
CA ASP A 16 0.53 -2.65 3.68
C ASP A 16 0.73 -1.83 4.96
N GLU A 17 -0.33 -1.28 5.53
CA GLU A 17 -0.26 -0.53 6.78
C GLU A 17 -0.15 -1.47 7.99
N PRO A 18 0.71 -1.19 8.98
CA PRO A 18 1.56 0.01 9.13
C PRO A 18 2.96 -0.12 8.51
N VAL A 19 3.30 -1.21 7.82
CA VAL A 19 4.64 -1.53 7.28
C VAL A 19 5.18 -0.38 6.44
N MET A 20 4.37 0.15 5.53
CA MET A 20 4.75 1.25 4.64
C MET A 20 5.07 2.57 5.36
N LEU A 21 4.70 2.70 6.63
CA LEU A 21 5.00 3.88 7.46
C LEU A 21 6.16 3.63 8.43
N MET A 22 6.51 2.36 8.68
CA MET A 22 7.52 1.94 9.66
C MET A 22 8.75 1.31 9.01
N TYR A 23 8.96 1.54 7.72
CA TYR A 23 10.04 0.89 6.98
C TYR A 23 11.44 1.25 7.50
N GLU A 24 11.65 2.45 8.06
CA GLU A 24 12.94 2.84 8.65
C GLU A 24 13.22 2.03 9.93
N GLU A 25 12.23 1.87 10.79
CA GLU A 25 12.31 1.05 12.00
C GLU A 25 12.48 -0.44 11.66
N ILE A 26 11.73 -0.93 10.68
CA ILE A 26 11.84 -2.30 10.18
C ILE A 26 13.24 -2.54 9.58
N MET A 27 13.75 -1.59 8.80
CA MET A 27 15.09 -1.67 8.23
C MET A 27 16.18 -1.77 9.30
N ALA A 28 16.02 -1.04 10.40
CA ALA A 28 16.96 -1.05 11.52
C ALA A 28 16.89 -2.36 12.34
N ALA A 29 15.68 -2.91 12.51
CA ALA A 29 15.46 -4.13 13.29
C ALA A 29 15.79 -5.41 12.51
N PHE A 30 15.61 -5.40 11.19
CA PHE A 30 15.83 -6.54 10.31
C PHE A 30 16.87 -6.19 9.23
N PRO A 31 18.17 -6.25 9.58
CA PRO A 31 19.26 -5.80 8.68
C PRO A 31 19.34 -6.58 7.37
N GLU A 32 18.84 -7.82 7.33
CA GLU A 32 18.82 -8.67 6.12
C GLU A 32 17.53 -8.54 5.31
N ALA A 33 16.53 -7.79 5.81
CA ALA A 33 15.27 -7.64 5.10
C ALA A 33 15.46 -6.89 3.78
N LYS A 34 14.79 -7.39 2.75
CA LYS A 34 14.67 -6.76 1.44
C LYS A 34 13.37 -5.97 1.37
N PHE A 35 13.42 -4.87 0.66
CA PHE A 35 12.29 -3.94 0.53
C PHE A 35 11.83 -3.88 -0.93
N LEU A 36 10.53 -3.98 -1.11
CA LEU A 36 9.88 -3.84 -2.40
C LEU A 36 9.02 -2.57 -2.38
N LEU A 37 9.43 -1.55 -3.11
CA LEU A 37 8.67 -0.31 -3.28
C LEU A 37 7.87 -0.40 -4.59
N THR A 38 6.58 -0.66 -4.49
CA THR A 38 5.71 -0.65 -5.66
C THR A 38 5.36 0.78 -6.04
N ILE A 39 5.57 1.13 -7.31
CA ILE A 39 5.26 2.44 -7.85
C ILE A 39 4.32 2.34 -9.05
N SER A 40 3.55 3.38 -9.25
CA SER A 40 2.76 3.58 -10.47
C SER A 40 2.78 5.05 -10.87
N ASP A 41 2.19 5.36 -12.02
CA ASP A 41 1.92 6.75 -12.38
C ASP A 41 1.09 7.43 -11.28
N ALA A 42 1.51 8.62 -10.85
CA ALA A 42 0.96 9.28 -9.67
C ALA A 42 -0.53 9.63 -9.80
N GLU A 43 -0.97 10.05 -10.98
CA GLU A 43 -2.39 10.36 -11.24
C GLU A 43 -3.25 9.09 -11.28
N SER A 44 -2.72 8.03 -11.88
CA SER A 44 -3.36 6.71 -11.89
C SER A 44 -3.45 6.13 -10.48
N TRP A 45 -2.37 6.26 -9.69
CA TRP A 45 -2.37 5.86 -8.28
C TRP A 45 -3.43 6.63 -7.49
N LEU A 46 -3.48 7.95 -7.61
CA LEU A 46 -4.46 8.78 -6.91
C LEU A 46 -5.90 8.39 -7.29
N THR A 47 -6.17 8.14 -8.56
CA THR A 47 -7.48 7.72 -9.05
C THR A 47 -7.92 6.41 -8.40
N ASN A 48 -7.05 5.41 -8.42
CA ASN A 48 -7.32 4.11 -7.79
C ASN A 48 -7.49 4.23 -6.27
N TYR A 49 -6.68 5.09 -5.65
CA TYR A 49 -6.74 5.36 -4.21
C TYR A 49 -8.07 6.00 -3.80
N VAL A 50 -8.56 6.99 -4.56
CA VAL A 50 -9.86 7.64 -4.31
C VAL A 50 -10.99 6.62 -4.48
N GLU A 51 -10.93 5.75 -5.48
CA GLU A 51 -11.91 4.68 -5.69
C GLU A 51 -11.91 3.69 -4.51
N LEU A 52 -10.71 3.26 -4.05
CA LEU A 52 -10.58 2.39 -2.89
C LEU A 52 -11.12 3.03 -1.61
N ALA A 53 -10.76 4.29 -1.34
CA ALA A 53 -11.26 5.03 -0.18
C ALA A 53 -12.79 5.10 -0.17
N HIS A 54 -13.40 5.30 -1.33
CA HIS A 54 -14.86 5.35 -1.47
C HIS A 54 -15.50 3.99 -1.22
N LEU A 55 -14.88 2.91 -1.69
CA LEU A 55 -15.36 1.55 -1.46
C LEU A 55 -15.27 1.14 0.00
N LEU A 56 -14.17 1.47 0.67
CA LEU A 56 -14.00 1.25 2.11
C LEU A 56 -15.06 2.02 2.90
N GLU A 57 -15.35 3.27 2.52
CA GLU A 57 -16.37 4.07 3.20
C GLU A 57 -17.78 3.48 3.05
N VAL A 58 -18.10 2.93 1.89
CA VAL A 58 -19.41 2.28 1.63
C VAL A 58 -19.49 0.91 2.32
N GLY A 59 -18.39 0.16 2.37
CA GLY A 59 -18.32 -1.18 2.95
C GLY A 59 -18.29 -1.21 4.48
N MET A 60 -17.77 -0.16 5.13
CA MET A 60 -17.66 -0.10 6.58
C MET A 60 -18.97 0.35 7.25
N ASN A 61 -19.36 -0.32 8.34
CA ASN A 61 -20.37 0.20 9.22
C ASN A 61 -19.85 1.42 10.03
N SER A 62 -20.74 2.12 10.74
CA SER A 62 -20.38 3.35 11.46
C SER A 62 -19.34 3.13 12.57
N SER A 63 -19.30 1.96 13.22
CA SER A 63 -18.35 1.65 14.27
C SER A 63 -16.96 1.35 13.68
N GLU A 64 -16.90 0.56 12.62
CA GLU A 64 -15.66 0.26 11.89
C GLU A 64 -15.05 1.52 11.30
N ARG A 65 -15.88 2.38 10.70
CA ARG A 65 -15.45 3.67 10.16
C ARG A 65 -14.86 4.58 11.23
N ASN A 66 -15.53 4.69 12.38
CA ASN A 66 -15.03 5.49 13.49
C ASN A 66 -13.69 4.95 14.01
N LEU A 67 -13.55 3.62 14.14
CA LEU A 67 -12.31 2.98 14.52
C LEU A 67 -11.20 3.29 13.52
N PHE A 68 -11.44 3.09 12.23
CA PHE A 68 -10.46 3.31 11.16
C PHE A 68 -9.94 4.75 11.15
N TYR A 69 -10.84 5.74 11.22
CA TYR A 69 -10.44 7.16 11.22
C TYR A 69 -9.88 7.63 12.57
N SER A 70 -10.05 6.87 13.66
CA SER A 70 -9.45 7.17 14.96
C SER A 70 -8.04 6.61 15.12
N LEU A 71 -7.56 5.79 14.18
CA LEU A 71 -6.20 5.28 14.23
C LEU A 71 -5.18 6.42 14.25
N PRO A 72 -4.11 6.30 15.03
CA PRO A 72 -3.03 7.28 15.02
C PRO A 72 -2.48 7.50 13.60
N THR A 73 -2.04 8.72 13.30
CA THR A 73 -1.50 9.07 11.97
C THR A 73 -0.29 8.23 11.58
N ASN A 74 0.46 7.75 12.55
CA ASN A 74 1.59 6.84 12.33
C ASN A 74 1.19 5.38 12.03
N CYS A 75 -0.11 5.06 12.08
CA CYS A 75 -0.64 3.75 11.72
C CYS A 75 -1.58 3.81 10.51
N ASN A 76 -1.77 4.98 9.92
CA ASN A 76 -2.71 5.20 8.82
C ASN A 76 -2.10 6.16 7.79
N ALA A 77 -1.64 5.62 6.67
CA ALA A 77 -1.02 6.41 5.60
C ALA A 77 -1.99 7.45 5.02
N MET A 78 -3.29 7.15 4.95
CA MET A 78 -4.31 8.09 4.47
C MET A 78 -4.29 9.39 5.28
N ASN A 79 -4.21 9.28 6.59
CA ASN A 79 -4.16 10.44 7.48
C ASN A 79 -2.79 11.12 7.44
N SER A 80 -1.71 10.34 7.48
CA SER A 80 -0.34 10.90 7.51
C SER A 80 0.04 11.60 6.21
N TRP A 81 -0.49 11.15 5.08
CA TRP A 81 -0.23 11.77 3.76
C TRP A 81 -1.25 12.84 3.38
N GLY A 82 -2.24 13.11 4.21
CA GLY A 82 -3.33 14.03 3.88
C GLY A 82 -4.23 13.53 2.75
N CYS A 83 -4.29 12.21 2.58
CA CYS A 83 -5.09 11.51 1.57
C CYS A 83 -6.44 11.01 2.11
N ASN A 84 -6.91 11.60 3.19
CA ASN A 84 -8.21 11.23 3.75
C ASN A 84 -9.35 11.83 2.92
N PHE A 85 -9.95 10.99 2.07
CA PHE A 85 -10.99 11.37 1.13
C PHE A 85 -12.38 10.82 1.54
N ALA A 86 -12.75 10.97 2.79
CA ALA A 86 -14.11 10.64 3.27
C ALA A 86 -15.23 11.37 2.50
N LYS A 87 -14.85 12.38 1.70
CA LYS A 87 -15.73 13.12 0.79
C LYS A 87 -14.98 13.32 -0.53
N THR A 88 -15.71 13.75 -1.57
CA THR A 88 -15.08 14.13 -2.84
C THR A 88 -13.92 15.11 -2.60
N PRO A 89 -12.67 14.75 -2.91
CA PRO A 89 -11.52 15.57 -2.59
C PRO A 89 -11.50 16.84 -3.43
N SER A 90 -11.15 17.96 -2.80
CA SER A 90 -10.86 19.19 -3.53
C SER A 90 -9.57 19.07 -4.34
N PRO A 91 -9.34 19.93 -5.35
CA PRO A 91 -8.06 19.97 -6.07
C PRO A 91 -6.85 20.13 -5.14
N LYS A 92 -7.00 20.92 -4.05
CA LYS A 92 -5.95 21.14 -3.05
C LYS A 92 -5.65 19.85 -2.27
N ASP A 93 -6.68 19.07 -1.92
CA ASP A 93 -6.49 17.81 -1.19
C ASP A 93 -5.76 16.79 -2.06
N LYS A 94 -6.11 16.72 -3.36
CA LYS A 94 -5.42 15.88 -4.34
C LYS A 94 -3.95 16.28 -4.50
N ASP A 95 -3.67 17.56 -4.66
CA ASP A 95 -2.30 18.09 -4.77
C ASP A 95 -1.46 17.77 -3.52
N THR A 96 -2.05 17.91 -2.34
CA THR A 96 -1.38 17.57 -1.07
C THR A 96 -1.07 16.08 -0.99
N CYS A 97 -2.00 15.23 -1.36
CA CYS A 97 -1.85 13.79 -1.37
C CYS A 97 -0.74 13.35 -2.34
N LEU A 98 -0.75 13.85 -3.58
CA LEU A 98 0.26 13.56 -4.59
C LEU A 98 1.67 13.97 -4.13
N LYS A 99 1.82 15.16 -3.57
CA LYS A 99 3.10 15.64 -3.03
C LYS A 99 3.63 14.74 -1.91
N ASN A 100 2.76 14.22 -1.08
CA ASN A 100 3.17 13.32 0.00
C ASN A 100 3.47 11.91 -0.50
N TYR A 101 2.76 11.44 -1.52
CA TYR A 101 3.09 10.21 -2.25
C TYR A 101 4.50 10.29 -2.87
N ASP A 102 4.80 11.35 -3.62
CA ASP A 102 6.11 11.56 -4.22
C ASP A 102 7.22 11.65 -3.16
N ARG A 103 6.95 12.38 -2.07
CA ARG A 103 7.90 12.50 -0.94
C ARG A 103 8.18 11.15 -0.30
N HIS A 104 7.17 10.31 -0.13
CA HIS A 104 7.37 8.96 0.39
C HIS A 104 8.27 8.13 -0.52
N ILE A 105 7.99 8.11 -1.81
CA ILE A 105 8.81 7.39 -2.80
C ILE A 105 10.26 7.87 -2.77
N GLN A 106 10.49 9.17 -2.76
CA GLN A 106 11.83 9.76 -2.67
C GLN A 106 12.53 9.37 -1.37
N ARG A 107 11.83 9.50 -0.24
CA ARG A 107 12.41 9.18 1.07
C ARG A 107 12.81 7.71 1.19
N VAL A 108 11.97 6.79 0.72
CA VAL A 108 12.30 5.34 0.71
C VAL A 108 13.57 5.09 -0.08
N GLN A 109 13.71 5.70 -1.26
CA GLN A 109 14.89 5.55 -2.11
C GLN A 109 16.16 6.22 -1.54
N GLU A 110 16.01 7.25 -0.71
CA GLU A 110 17.13 7.92 -0.04
C GLU A 110 17.68 7.11 1.14
N VAL A 111 16.80 6.43 1.89
CA VAL A 111 17.20 5.80 3.16
C VAL A 111 17.48 4.32 3.06
N ILE A 112 16.83 3.61 2.13
CA ILE A 112 17.06 2.17 1.97
C ILE A 112 18.21 1.95 0.99
N PRO A 113 19.25 1.21 1.38
CA PRO A 113 20.37 0.91 0.51
C PRO A 113 19.92 0.22 -0.78
N PRO A 114 20.49 0.59 -1.96
CA PRO A 114 20.06 0.07 -3.25
C PRO A 114 20.09 -1.47 -3.37
N GLU A 115 21.01 -2.13 -2.68
CA GLU A 115 21.12 -3.58 -2.66
C GLU A 115 19.99 -4.27 -1.89
N ARG A 116 19.24 -3.51 -1.08
CA ARG A 116 18.12 -3.97 -0.28
C ARG A 116 16.77 -3.47 -0.80
N LEU A 117 16.76 -2.62 -1.83
CA LEU A 117 15.56 -1.99 -2.36
C LEU A 117 15.33 -2.37 -3.82
N LEU A 118 14.16 -2.91 -4.12
CA LEU A 118 13.64 -2.97 -5.49
C LEU A 118 12.52 -1.95 -5.66
N VAL A 119 12.75 -0.94 -6.51
CA VAL A 119 11.68 -0.07 -7.02
C VAL A 119 11.00 -0.82 -8.17
N TYR A 120 9.73 -1.12 -8.01
CA TYR A 120 9.04 -2.09 -8.86
C TYR A 120 7.76 -1.50 -9.45
N ASN A 121 7.61 -1.62 -10.75
CA ASN A 121 6.35 -1.35 -11.42
C ASN A 121 5.66 -2.68 -11.76
N TRP A 122 4.37 -2.74 -11.58
CA TRP A 122 3.60 -3.97 -11.85
C TRP A 122 3.72 -4.48 -13.30
N SER A 123 4.02 -3.57 -14.24
CA SER A 123 4.29 -3.92 -15.63
C SER A 123 5.59 -4.70 -15.85
N ASP A 124 6.51 -4.69 -14.89
CA ASP A 124 7.84 -5.31 -15.03
C ASP A 124 7.78 -6.85 -14.97
N GLY A 125 6.73 -7.40 -14.38
CA GLY A 125 6.49 -8.84 -14.32
C GLY A 125 7.45 -9.59 -13.41
N TRP A 126 7.56 -10.92 -13.58
CA TRP A 126 8.33 -11.79 -12.69
C TRP A 126 9.83 -11.52 -12.65
N SER A 127 10.44 -11.14 -13.78
CA SER A 127 11.89 -11.16 -13.94
C SER A 127 12.66 -10.34 -12.90
N PRO A 128 12.40 -9.01 -12.72
CA PRO A 128 13.12 -8.23 -11.73
C PRO A 128 12.81 -8.69 -10.30
N LEU A 129 11.59 -9.10 -10.04
CA LEU A 129 11.17 -9.58 -8.72
C LEU A 129 11.89 -10.87 -8.33
N SER A 130 11.90 -11.87 -9.22
CA SER A 130 12.59 -13.14 -8.99
C SER A 130 14.10 -12.96 -8.83
N HIS A 131 14.71 -12.10 -9.65
CA HIS A 131 16.13 -11.79 -9.54
C HIS A 131 16.47 -11.15 -8.19
N PHE A 132 15.68 -10.15 -7.79
CA PHE A 132 15.90 -9.45 -6.51
C PHE A 132 15.72 -10.37 -5.31
N LEU A 133 14.72 -11.24 -5.32
CA LEU A 133 14.46 -12.19 -4.23
C LEU A 133 15.39 -13.40 -4.26
N GLY A 134 16.13 -13.62 -5.36
CA GLY A 134 16.98 -14.79 -5.53
C GLY A 134 16.21 -16.08 -5.76
N SER A 135 15.00 -15.98 -6.34
CA SER A 135 14.13 -17.11 -6.64
C SER A 135 14.12 -17.43 -8.15
N GLY A 136 13.64 -18.61 -8.51
CA GLY A 136 13.36 -18.95 -9.92
C GLY A 136 12.22 -18.12 -10.46
N ILE A 137 12.24 -17.86 -11.78
CA ILE A 137 11.10 -17.24 -12.46
C ILE A 137 9.96 -18.28 -12.55
N PRO A 138 8.75 -17.99 -12.03
CA PRO A 138 7.62 -18.88 -12.16
C PRO A 138 7.27 -19.16 -13.63
N GLU A 139 6.87 -20.38 -13.93
CA GLU A 139 6.36 -20.75 -15.27
C GLU A 139 4.99 -20.12 -15.56
N GLU A 140 4.27 -19.77 -14.54
CA GLU A 140 2.96 -19.13 -14.65
C GLU A 140 3.09 -17.70 -15.16
N GLN A 141 2.09 -17.30 -15.95
CA GLN A 141 2.01 -15.92 -16.39
C GLN A 141 1.88 -14.97 -15.18
N PHE A 142 2.58 -13.82 -15.24
CA PHE A 142 2.46 -12.81 -14.19
C PHE A 142 0.98 -12.39 -14.03
N PRO A 143 0.43 -12.44 -12.81
CA PRO A 143 -0.97 -12.13 -12.60
C PRO A 143 -1.25 -10.67 -12.99
N ARG A 144 -2.14 -10.49 -13.93
CA ARG A 144 -2.68 -9.20 -14.31
C ARG A 144 -4.15 -9.23 -14.03
N GLU A 145 -4.59 -8.54 -13.03
CA GLU A 145 -6.02 -8.41 -12.78
C GLU A 145 -6.67 -7.62 -13.90
N ASP A 146 -7.77 -8.17 -14.42
CA ASP A 146 -8.66 -7.44 -15.30
C ASP A 146 -9.43 -6.43 -14.43
N LYS A 147 -9.07 -5.16 -14.53
CA LYS A 147 -9.72 -4.08 -13.77
C LYS A 147 -11.25 -4.14 -13.92
N ALA A 148 -11.76 -4.47 -15.10
CA ALA A 148 -13.19 -4.57 -15.34
C ALA A 148 -13.85 -5.72 -14.54
N LYS A 149 -13.11 -6.82 -14.35
CA LYS A 149 -13.57 -7.95 -13.55
C LYS A 149 -13.58 -7.59 -12.07
N LEU A 150 -12.50 -6.97 -11.57
CA LEU A 150 -12.40 -6.50 -10.18
C LEU A 150 -13.52 -5.49 -9.86
N ASP A 151 -13.72 -4.47 -10.70
CA ASP A 151 -14.78 -3.48 -10.54
C ASP A 151 -16.18 -4.12 -10.49
N SER A 152 -16.39 -5.17 -11.26
CA SER A 152 -17.66 -5.90 -11.28
C SER A 152 -17.86 -6.71 -10.00
N GLU A 153 -16.82 -7.40 -9.53
CA GLU A 153 -16.85 -8.20 -8.30
C GLU A 153 -17.02 -7.30 -7.06
N MET A 154 -16.33 -6.17 -7.00
CA MET A 154 -16.47 -5.20 -5.92
C MET A 154 -17.87 -4.57 -5.87
N LYS A 155 -18.46 -4.24 -7.02
CA LYS A 155 -19.84 -3.74 -7.08
C LYS A 155 -20.86 -4.79 -6.62
N VAL A 156 -20.63 -6.06 -6.91
CA VAL A 156 -21.47 -7.17 -6.44
C VAL A 156 -21.31 -7.35 -4.91
N ALA A 157 -20.08 -7.37 -4.41
CA ALA A 157 -19.80 -7.48 -2.97
C ALA A 157 -20.45 -6.34 -2.18
N ALA A 158 -20.32 -5.10 -2.65
CA ALA A 158 -20.96 -3.94 -2.03
C ALA A 158 -22.49 -4.04 -2.01
N LYS A 159 -23.11 -4.56 -3.08
CA LYS A 159 -24.58 -4.78 -3.12
C LYS A 159 -25.05 -5.88 -2.16
N LEU A 160 -24.20 -6.88 -1.90
CA LEU A 160 -24.50 -8.01 -1.02
C LEU A 160 -24.14 -7.75 0.43
N GLY A 161 -23.52 -6.61 0.76
CA GLY A 161 -23.03 -6.29 2.10
C GLY A 161 -21.91 -7.24 2.57
N ILE A 162 -21.15 -7.81 1.62
CA ILE A 162 -20.03 -8.71 1.92
C ILE A 162 -18.82 -7.84 2.18
N SER A 163 -18.29 -7.90 3.42
CA SER A 163 -16.97 -7.36 3.73
C SER A 163 -15.92 -8.23 3.03
N LEU A 164 -15.12 -7.64 2.17
CA LEU A 164 -13.94 -8.28 1.63
C LEU A 164 -12.89 -8.27 2.75
N GLY A 165 -12.75 -9.41 3.45
CA GLY A 165 -11.76 -9.61 4.50
C GLY A 165 -10.33 -9.65 3.98
#